data_381daf1cd0cd575f1e1aa4c15c362687
#
_entry.id   381daf1cd0cd575f1e1aa4c15c362687
#
_cell.length_a   1.000
_cell.length_b   1.000
_cell.length_c   1.000
_cell.angle_alpha   90.00
_cell.angle_beta   90.00
_cell.angle_gamma   90.00
#
_symmetry.space_group_name_H-M   'P 1'
#
loop_
_entity.id
_entity.type
_entity.pdbx_description
1 polymer ?
#
loop_
_entity_poly.entity_id
_entity_poly.type
_entity_poly.pdbx_seq_one_letter_code
_entity_poly.pdbx_strand_id
1 'polypeptide(L)'
;NEQTNLIQRLNSQCFCISLDQQALRLALAREAGEPDLFELLQERCPTVFAARPVFVSQAQMTRMSELIAAIESVIALPAYREEIRAHSLPIAKHSSGALGVFMGYDFHATESDFGLIEINTNAGGALLNSLMARAQRTCCPEVAGLVPPPAQAESFDRRHVSPGMGFGWSRPDTA
;
A
#
# COMPACT_ATOMS: atom_id res chain seq x y z
N ASN A 1 11.44 -24.29 -3.69
CA ASN A 1 11.34 -23.46 -4.88
C ASN A 1 12.37 -22.35 -4.76
N GLU A 2 13.20 -22.12 -5.80
CA GLU A 2 14.31 -21.15 -5.77
C GLU A 2 13.83 -19.73 -5.41
N GLN A 3 12.67 -19.33 -5.93
CA GLN A 3 12.11 -18.01 -5.68
C GLN A 3 11.67 -17.81 -4.22
N THR A 4 11.12 -18.85 -3.58
CA THR A 4 10.76 -18.81 -2.15
C THR A 4 12.02 -18.69 -1.29
N ASN A 5 13.09 -19.40 -1.65
CA ASN A 5 14.38 -19.31 -0.94
C ASN A 5 15.01 -17.91 -1.08
N LEU A 6 14.91 -17.30 -2.27
CA LEU A 6 15.39 -15.92 -2.48
C LEU A 6 14.64 -14.91 -1.59
N ILE A 7 13.30 -14.96 -1.57
CA ILE A 7 12.48 -14.06 -0.76
C ILE A 7 12.81 -14.22 0.73
N GLN A 8 12.92 -15.45 1.22
CA GLN A 8 13.28 -15.74 2.60
C GLN A 8 14.66 -15.15 2.96
N ARG A 9 15.64 -15.33 2.08
CA ARG A 9 16.98 -14.74 2.26
C ARG A 9 16.94 -13.21 2.26
N LEU A 10 16.17 -12.59 1.36
CA LEU A 10 16.01 -11.15 1.32
C LEU A 10 15.38 -10.62 2.61
N ASN A 11 14.33 -11.25 3.11
CA ASN A 11 13.68 -10.82 4.34
C ASN A 11 14.51 -11.05 5.61
N SER A 12 15.36 -12.10 5.64
CA SER A 12 16.15 -12.44 6.84
C SER A 12 17.55 -11.87 6.82
N GLN A 13 18.16 -11.68 5.66
CA GLN A 13 19.58 -11.39 5.52
C GLN A 13 19.89 -10.11 4.73
N CYS A 14 18.92 -9.55 3.98
CA CYS A 14 19.17 -8.35 3.21
C CYS A 14 18.92 -7.09 4.07
N PHE A 15 19.99 -6.36 4.36
CA PHE A 15 19.96 -5.08 5.03
C PHE A 15 20.40 -3.93 4.09
N CYS A 16 20.39 -4.20 2.81
CA CYS A 16 20.92 -3.31 1.78
C CYS A 16 19.95 -2.19 1.39
N ILE A 17 18.66 -2.30 1.73
CA ILE A 17 17.69 -1.23 1.50
C ILE A 17 17.61 -0.39 2.76
N SER A 18 17.83 0.89 2.60
CA SER A 18 17.71 1.89 3.66
C SER A 18 16.82 3.05 3.20
N LEU A 19 16.25 3.74 4.17
CA LEU A 19 15.49 4.95 3.92
C LEU A 19 16.45 6.16 3.97
N ASP A 20 16.56 6.87 2.85
CA ASP A 20 17.27 8.13 2.77
C ASP A 20 16.42 9.24 3.41
N GLN A 21 16.73 9.57 4.65
CA GLN A 21 15.97 10.55 5.43
C GLN A 21 16.00 11.95 4.81
N GLN A 22 17.11 12.33 4.17
CA GLN A 22 17.20 13.62 3.52
C GLN A 22 16.34 13.68 2.25
N ALA A 23 16.38 12.63 1.44
CA ALA A 23 15.49 12.52 0.27
C ALA A 23 14.02 12.52 0.69
N LEU A 24 13.66 11.83 1.78
CA LEU A 24 12.30 11.81 2.31
C LEU A 24 11.86 13.20 2.81
N ARG A 25 12.72 13.89 3.57
CA ARG A 25 12.46 15.26 4.03
C ARG A 25 12.16 16.20 2.86
N LEU A 26 13.03 16.19 1.85
CA LEU A 26 12.85 17.04 0.67
C LEU A 26 11.58 16.69 -0.11
N ALA A 27 11.26 15.41 -0.22
CA ALA A 27 10.05 14.95 -0.89
C ALA A 27 8.79 15.39 -0.14
N LEU A 28 8.76 15.26 1.19
CA LEU A 28 7.65 15.71 2.03
C LEU A 28 7.45 17.24 1.94
N ALA A 29 8.52 18.01 2.11
CA ALA A 29 8.46 19.47 2.02
C ALA A 29 7.92 19.94 0.66
N ARG A 30 8.34 19.29 -0.44
CA ARG A 30 7.87 19.64 -1.78
C ARG A 30 6.40 19.31 -2.01
N GLU A 31 5.95 18.14 -1.56
CA GLU A 31 4.58 17.67 -1.81
C GLU A 31 3.54 18.32 -0.90
N ALA A 32 3.89 18.58 0.35
CA ALA A 32 2.99 19.19 1.33
C ALA A 32 3.09 20.72 1.36
N GLY A 33 4.18 21.29 0.87
CA GLY A 33 4.47 22.72 1.01
C GLY A 33 4.86 23.15 2.43
N GLU A 34 5.10 22.18 3.33
CA GLU A 34 5.41 22.40 4.74
C GLU A 34 6.83 21.93 5.02
N PRO A 35 7.81 22.84 5.19
CA PRO A 35 9.22 22.52 5.36
C PRO A 35 9.49 21.63 6.59
N ASP A 36 8.75 21.85 7.67
CA ASP A 36 8.97 21.20 8.97
C ASP A 36 8.13 19.92 9.16
N LEU A 37 7.44 19.47 8.11
CA LEU A 37 6.56 18.30 8.19
C LEU A 37 7.31 17.02 8.56
N PHE A 38 8.55 16.87 8.08
CA PHE A 38 9.37 15.71 8.39
C PHE A 38 9.69 15.64 9.89
N GLU A 39 10.10 16.75 10.49
CA GLU A 39 10.43 16.85 11.91
C GLU A 39 9.18 16.58 12.77
N LEU A 40 8.06 17.15 12.38
CA LEU A 40 6.78 16.92 13.06
C LEU A 40 6.36 15.44 13.01
N LEU A 41 6.54 14.78 11.88
CA LEU A 41 6.24 13.36 11.75
C LEU A 41 7.21 12.50 12.56
N GLN A 42 8.48 12.85 12.59
CA GLN A 42 9.47 12.14 13.42
C GLN A 42 9.16 12.27 14.92
N GLU A 43 8.72 13.43 15.36
CA GLU A 43 8.33 13.67 16.76
C GLU A 43 7.03 12.96 17.14
N ARG A 44 5.99 13.09 16.31
CA ARG A 44 4.65 12.61 16.60
C ARG A 44 4.39 11.16 16.24
N CYS A 45 5.02 10.70 15.17
CA CYS A 45 4.80 9.39 14.56
C CYS A 45 6.14 8.75 14.14
N PRO A 46 7.08 8.47 15.06
CA PRO A 46 8.44 8.05 14.73
C PRO A 46 8.51 6.74 13.95
N THR A 47 7.46 5.95 13.94
CA THR A 47 7.35 4.65 13.26
C THR A 47 6.54 4.70 11.97
N VAL A 48 6.12 5.88 11.51
CA VAL A 48 5.25 6.00 10.31
C VAL A 48 5.96 5.55 9.03
N PHE A 49 7.28 5.67 8.99
CA PHE A 49 8.09 5.21 7.87
C PHE A 49 8.88 3.96 8.26
N ALA A 50 8.59 2.85 7.61
CA ALA A 50 9.32 1.62 7.82
C ALA A 50 10.76 1.75 7.32
N ALA A 51 11.72 1.39 8.17
CA ALA A 51 13.14 1.41 7.82
C ALA A 51 13.51 0.29 6.84
N ARG A 52 12.73 -0.81 6.81
CA ARG A 52 12.99 -1.99 5.99
C ARG A 52 11.75 -2.35 5.17
N PRO A 53 11.93 -2.73 3.90
CA PRO A 53 10.87 -3.33 3.12
C PRO A 53 10.64 -4.77 3.55
N VAL A 54 9.45 -5.28 3.26
CA VAL A 54 9.12 -6.70 3.29
C VAL A 54 8.99 -7.16 1.84
N PHE A 55 9.75 -8.19 1.49
CA PHE A 55 9.67 -8.82 0.17
C PHE A 55 8.60 -9.89 0.18
N VAL A 56 7.74 -9.86 -0.83
CA VAL A 56 6.71 -10.88 -1.08
C VAL A 56 6.90 -11.47 -2.47
N SER A 57 6.58 -12.74 -2.63
CA SER A 57 6.70 -13.39 -3.94
C SER A 57 5.57 -12.95 -4.87
N GLN A 58 5.81 -13.01 -6.18
CA GLN A 58 4.77 -12.75 -7.17
C GLN A 58 3.55 -13.66 -6.97
N ALA A 59 3.77 -14.92 -6.57
CA ALA A 59 2.70 -15.86 -6.28
C ALA A 59 1.85 -15.43 -5.09
N GLN A 60 2.47 -14.90 -4.02
CA GLN A 60 1.73 -14.33 -2.89
C GLN A 60 0.95 -13.08 -3.31
N MET A 61 1.56 -12.18 -4.09
CA MET A 61 0.88 -11.00 -4.61
C MET A 61 -0.35 -11.35 -5.47
N THR A 62 -0.23 -12.36 -6.33
CA THR A 62 -1.36 -12.85 -7.15
C THR A 62 -2.48 -13.36 -6.25
N ARG A 63 -2.18 -14.21 -5.26
CA ARG A 63 -3.18 -14.75 -4.33
C ARG A 63 -3.83 -13.64 -3.47
N MET A 64 -3.07 -12.64 -3.02
CA MET A 64 -3.61 -11.47 -2.32
C MET A 64 -4.60 -10.72 -3.20
N SER A 65 -4.26 -10.48 -4.47
CA SER A 65 -5.14 -9.82 -5.43
C SER A 65 -6.40 -10.63 -5.72
N GLU A 66 -6.30 -11.94 -5.83
CA GLU A 66 -7.45 -12.85 -5.98
C GLU A 66 -8.38 -12.80 -4.77
N LEU A 67 -7.82 -12.74 -3.54
CA LEU A 67 -8.61 -12.59 -2.32
C LEU A 67 -9.34 -11.24 -2.30
N ILE A 68 -8.66 -10.16 -2.65
CA ILE A 68 -9.27 -8.82 -2.76
C ILE A 68 -10.43 -8.85 -3.75
N ALA A 69 -10.22 -9.38 -4.95
CA ALA A 69 -11.26 -9.48 -5.97
C ALA A 69 -12.47 -10.32 -5.50
N ALA A 70 -12.22 -11.41 -4.76
CA ALA A 70 -13.29 -12.22 -4.18
C ALA A 70 -14.10 -11.45 -3.13
N ILE A 71 -13.44 -10.69 -2.25
CA ILE A 71 -14.10 -9.83 -1.25
C ILE A 71 -14.95 -8.76 -1.94
N GLU A 72 -14.39 -8.08 -2.93
CA GLU A 72 -15.10 -7.04 -3.68
C GLU A 72 -16.30 -7.59 -4.43
N SER A 73 -16.19 -8.80 -4.98
CA SER A 73 -17.32 -9.47 -5.65
C SER A 73 -18.49 -9.74 -4.69
N VAL A 74 -18.20 -10.12 -3.44
CA VAL A 74 -19.23 -10.31 -2.41
C VAL A 74 -19.86 -8.98 -2.01
N ILE A 75 -19.03 -7.95 -1.78
CA ILE A 75 -19.49 -6.60 -1.43
C ILE A 75 -20.38 -6.01 -2.55
N ALA A 76 -20.14 -6.37 -3.80
CA ALA A 76 -20.92 -5.91 -4.94
C ALA A 76 -22.30 -6.57 -5.04
N LEU A 77 -22.54 -7.72 -4.39
CA LEU A 77 -23.83 -8.42 -4.45
C LEU A 77 -24.98 -7.56 -3.88
N PRO A 78 -26.07 -7.34 -4.64
CA PRO A 78 -27.21 -6.56 -4.16
C PRO A 78 -27.82 -7.15 -2.86
N ALA A 79 -27.95 -8.46 -2.79
CA ALA A 79 -28.51 -9.16 -1.62
C ALA A 79 -27.64 -8.96 -0.37
N TYR A 80 -26.30 -8.99 -0.52
CA TYR A 80 -25.38 -8.70 0.58
C TYR A 80 -25.54 -7.26 1.07
N ARG A 81 -25.59 -6.30 0.14
CA ARG A 81 -25.77 -4.87 0.48
C ARG A 81 -27.11 -4.61 1.17
N GLU A 82 -28.16 -5.26 0.73
CA GLU A 82 -29.50 -5.15 1.33
C GLU A 82 -29.49 -5.68 2.77
N GLU A 83 -28.93 -6.86 2.98
CA GLU A 83 -28.80 -7.48 4.31
C GLU A 83 -27.99 -6.60 5.27
N ILE A 84 -26.83 -6.10 4.85
CA ILE A 84 -26.02 -5.22 5.68
C ILE A 84 -26.76 -3.93 6.01
N ARG A 85 -27.46 -3.32 5.05
CA ARG A 85 -28.21 -2.09 5.28
C ARG A 85 -29.41 -2.30 6.22
N ALA A 86 -30.02 -3.47 6.19
CA ALA A 86 -31.13 -3.79 7.11
C ALA A 86 -30.72 -3.73 8.58
N HIS A 87 -29.46 -4.13 8.87
CA HIS A 87 -28.91 -4.19 10.22
C HIS A 87 -27.98 -3.01 10.58
N SER A 88 -27.81 -2.06 9.65
CA SER A 88 -26.93 -0.91 9.84
C SER A 88 -27.66 0.30 10.43
N LEU A 89 -26.91 1.19 11.04
CA LEU A 89 -27.41 2.49 11.49
C LEU A 89 -27.96 3.32 10.30
N PRO A 90 -28.92 4.23 10.55
CA PRO A 90 -29.51 5.07 9.50
C PRO A 90 -28.47 5.81 8.66
N ILE A 91 -27.37 6.26 9.24
CA ILE A 91 -26.30 6.95 8.53
C ILE A 91 -25.64 6.09 7.45
N ALA A 92 -25.54 4.78 7.64
CA ALA A 92 -24.97 3.87 6.66
C ALA A 92 -25.87 3.66 5.44
N LYS A 93 -27.14 4.07 5.52
CA LYS A 93 -28.11 4.04 4.42
C LYS A 93 -28.04 5.28 3.54
N HIS A 94 -27.39 6.33 4.00
CA HIS A 94 -27.23 7.58 3.25
C HIS A 94 -26.17 7.39 2.16
N SER A 95 -26.50 7.77 0.93
CA SER A 95 -25.53 7.85 -0.15
C SER A 95 -25.12 9.30 -0.33
N SER A 96 -23.86 9.60 -0.06
CA SER A 96 -23.30 10.93 -0.28
C SER A 96 -23.06 11.25 -1.77
N GLY A 97 -23.16 10.24 -2.64
CA GLY A 97 -22.76 10.33 -4.04
C GLY A 97 -21.24 10.43 -4.26
N ALA A 98 -20.47 10.60 -3.18
CA ALA A 98 -19.01 10.59 -3.26
C ALA A 98 -18.51 9.15 -3.20
N LEU A 99 -17.66 8.80 -4.17
CA LEU A 99 -16.93 7.53 -4.16
C LEU A 99 -15.69 7.67 -3.31
N GLY A 100 -15.35 6.62 -2.55
CA GLY A 100 -14.06 6.52 -1.87
C GLY A 100 -12.90 6.57 -2.88
N VAL A 101 -11.77 7.13 -2.46
CA VAL A 101 -10.60 7.27 -3.35
C VAL A 101 -9.78 5.99 -3.37
N PHE A 102 -9.54 5.41 -2.19
CA PHE A 102 -8.73 4.20 -2.02
C PHE A 102 -9.31 3.28 -0.96
N MET A 103 -9.17 1.98 -1.19
CA MET A 103 -9.32 0.96 -0.16
C MET A 103 -7.95 0.35 0.13
N GLY A 104 -7.58 0.23 1.40
CA GLY A 104 -6.36 -0.43 1.83
C GLY A 104 -6.67 -1.82 2.37
N TYR A 105 -5.88 -2.80 2.00
CA TYR A 105 -5.96 -4.16 2.51
C TYR A 105 -4.66 -4.51 3.21
N ASP A 106 -4.71 -4.68 4.52
CA ASP A 106 -3.53 -4.96 5.32
C ASP A 106 -3.37 -6.47 5.51
N PHE A 107 -2.18 -6.97 5.13
CA PHE A 107 -1.87 -8.39 5.17
C PHE A 107 -0.74 -8.67 6.14
N HIS A 108 -0.90 -9.75 6.92
CA HIS A 108 0.21 -10.42 7.57
C HIS A 108 0.78 -11.45 6.61
N ALA A 109 2.03 -11.28 6.20
CA ALA A 109 2.71 -12.21 5.31
C ALA A 109 3.72 -13.07 6.09
N THR A 110 3.70 -14.37 5.85
CA THR A 110 4.70 -15.33 6.28
C THR A 110 5.55 -15.77 5.09
N GLU A 111 6.49 -16.68 5.30
CA GLU A 111 7.35 -17.20 4.22
C GLU A 111 6.56 -17.88 3.09
N SER A 112 5.46 -18.55 3.41
CA SER A 112 4.69 -19.37 2.46
C SER A 112 3.23 -18.98 2.32
N ASP A 113 2.71 -18.15 3.23
CA ASP A 113 1.28 -17.82 3.28
C ASP A 113 1.05 -16.37 3.70
N PHE A 114 -0.21 -15.97 3.76
CA PHE A 114 -0.62 -14.65 4.23
C PHE A 114 -2.02 -14.71 4.84
N GLY A 115 -2.33 -13.73 5.69
CA GLY A 115 -3.66 -13.53 6.25
C GLY A 115 -4.07 -12.07 6.11
N LEU A 116 -5.33 -11.82 5.74
CA LEU A 116 -5.89 -10.49 5.75
C LEU A 116 -6.12 -10.06 7.21
N ILE A 117 -5.63 -8.89 7.59
CA ILE A 117 -5.78 -8.30 8.93
C ILE A 117 -6.99 -7.38 8.97
N GLU A 118 -7.01 -6.38 8.07
CA GLU A 118 -8.09 -5.40 8.02
C GLU A 118 -8.27 -4.79 6.64
N ILE A 119 -9.41 -4.14 6.45
CA ILE A 119 -9.75 -3.38 5.25
C ILE A 119 -10.03 -1.94 5.66
N ASN A 120 -9.22 -1.03 5.13
CA ASN A 120 -9.36 0.40 5.34
C ASN A 120 -10.14 1.01 4.16
N THR A 121 -11.38 1.38 4.35
CA THR A 121 -12.27 1.86 3.29
C THR A 121 -11.98 3.28 2.81
N ASN A 122 -11.10 4.00 3.49
CA ASN A 122 -10.67 5.34 3.11
C ASN A 122 -9.20 5.55 3.52
N ALA A 123 -8.32 4.75 2.93
CA ALA A 123 -6.91 4.71 3.30
C ALA A 123 -6.18 6.01 2.90
N GLY A 124 -5.62 6.71 3.89
CA GLY A 124 -4.89 7.97 3.70
C GLY A 124 -3.39 7.82 3.41
N GLY A 125 -2.83 6.61 3.55
CA GLY A 125 -1.39 6.38 3.53
C GLY A 125 -0.73 6.32 2.15
N ALA A 126 -1.48 6.36 1.05
CA ALA A 126 -0.96 6.15 -0.29
C ALA A 126 0.15 7.15 -0.68
N LEU A 127 -0.03 8.44 -0.36
CA LEU A 127 0.99 9.47 -0.62
C LEU A 127 2.26 9.22 0.20
N LEU A 128 2.13 8.93 1.49
CA LEU A 128 3.28 8.65 2.36
C LEU A 128 4.05 7.42 1.90
N ASN A 129 3.36 6.36 1.50
CA ASN A 129 3.98 5.17 0.93
C ASN A 129 4.72 5.46 -0.38
N SER A 130 4.15 6.28 -1.25
CA SER A 130 4.82 6.73 -2.49
C SER A 130 6.09 7.53 -2.20
N LEU A 131 6.03 8.46 -1.24
CA LEU A 131 7.19 9.26 -0.82
C LEU A 131 8.28 8.39 -0.20
N MET A 132 7.91 7.44 0.66
CA MET A 132 8.83 6.48 1.25
C MET A 132 9.51 5.62 0.16
N ALA A 133 8.76 5.10 -0.80
CA ALA A 133 9.30 4.30 -1.90
C ALA A 133 10.34 5.09 -2.73
N ARG A 134 10.10 6.38 -2.98
CA ARG A 134 11.06 7.27 -3.67
C ARG A 134 12.31 7.56 -2.86
N ALA A 135 12.23 7.49 -1.54
CA ALA A 135 13.35 7.74 -0.63
C ALA A 135 14.15 6.47 -0.29
N GLN A 136 13.68 5.29 -0.68
CA GLN A 136 14.43 4.05 -0.50
C GLN A 136 15.69 4.03 -1.37
N ARG A 137 16.79 3.52 -0.80
CA ARG A 137 18.08 3.33 -1.48
C ARG A 137 18.56 1.91 -1.27
N THR A 138 19.24 1.39 -2.28
CA THR A 138 19.88 0.09 -2.21
C THR A 138 21.35 0.20 -2.60
N CYS A 139 22.22 -0.57 -1.94
CA CYS A 139 23.63 -0.66 -2.28
C CYS A 139 23.96 -1.90 -3.12
N CYS A 140 23.04 -2.86 -3.24
CA CYS A 140 23.25 -4.13 -3.90
C CYS A 140 22.63 -4.14 -5.30
N PRO A 141 23.40 -4.42 -6.37
CA PRO A 141 22.87 -4.55 -7.73
C PRO A 141 21.75 -5.59 -7.85
N GLU A 142 21.86 -6.68 -7.09
CA GLU A 142 20.86 -7.77 -7.09
C GLU A 142 19.50 -7.32 -6.57
N VAL A 143 19.50 -6.35 -5.67
CA VAL A 143 18.28 -5.79 -5.07
C VAL A 143 17.79 -4.55 -5.83
N ALA A 144 18.68 -3.89 -6.57
CA ALA A 144 18.36 -2.67 -7.29
C ALA A 144 17.22 -2.84 -8.30
N GLY A 145 17.12 -4.02 -8.92
CA GLY A 145 16.02 -4.37 -9.84
C GLY A 145 14.67 -4.63 -9.15
N LEU A 146 14.67 -4.79 -7.82
CA LEU A 146 13.45 -5.04 -7.03
C LEU A 146 12.88 -3.76 -6.43
N VAL A 147 13.66 -2.70 -6.38
CA VAL A 147 13.23 -1.38 -5.91
C VAL A 147 12.78 -0.57 -7.12
N PRO A 148 11.55 -0.05 -7.14
CA PRO A 148 11.10 0.79 -8.25
C PRO A 148 12.06 1.96 -8.47
N PRO A 149 12.46 2.25 -9.72
CA PRO A 149 13.29 3.41 -9.99
C PRO A 149 12.56 4.70 -9.58
N PRO A 150 13.28 5.71 -9.06
CA PRO A 150 12.68 6.96 -8.56
C PRO A 150 11.72 7.62 -9.56
N ALA A 151 12.03 7.53 -10.85
CA ALA A 151 11.20 8.11 -11.92
C ALA A 151 9.82 7.44 -12.07
N GLN A 152 9.68 6.16 -11.76
CA GLN A 152 8.38 5.46 -11.80
C GLN A 152 7.52 5.77 -10.58
N ALA A 153 8.14 6.19 -9.47
CA ALA A 153 7.44 6.69 -8.30
C ALA A 153 7.01 8.17 -8.44
N GLU A 154 7.41 8.85 -9.53
CA GLU A 154 7.09 10.26 -9.74
C GLU A 154 5.66 10.53 -10.19
N SER A 155 4.96 9.55 -10.73
CA SER A 155 3.59 9.74 -11.21
C SER A 155 2.54 9.18 -10.28
N PHE A 156 2.51 9.63 -9.02
CA PHE A 156 1.26 9.62 -8.31
C PHE A 156 0.41 10.78 -8.87
N ASP A 157 0.01 10.66 -10.13
CA ASP A 157 -1.00 11.53 -10.68
C ASP A 157 -2.30 11.21 -9.94
N ARG A 158 -2.83 12.20 -9.25
CA ARG A 158 -4.13 12.12 -8.55
C ARG A 158 -5.28 11.65 -9.46
N ARG A 159 -5.04 11.52 -10.76
CA ARG A 159 -5.99 11.14 -11.80
C ARG A 159 -5.84 9.71 -12.31
N HIS A 160 -4.72 9.03 -12.03
CA HIS A 160 -4.46 7.69 -12.54
C HIS A 160 -3.75 6.83 -11.50
N VAL A 161 -4.51 6.07 -10.74
CA VAL A 161 -3.97 4.90 -10.05
C VAL A 161 -3.84 3.81 -11.11
N SER A 162 -2.64 3.67 -11.68
CA SER A 162 -2.38 2.58 -12.63
C SER A 162 -2.48 1.23 -11.91
N PRO A 163 -3.20 0.24 -12.47
CA PRO A 163 -3.37 -1.09 -11.89
C PRO A 163 -2.09 -1.92 -11.75
N GLY A 164 -0.93 -1.36 -12.04
CA GLY A 164 0.33 -2.09 -12.12
C GLY A 164 1.31 -1.89 -10.96
N MET A 165 1.05 -1.03 -9.98
CA MET A 165 1.84 -1.01 -8.76
C MET A 165 1.20 -1.98 -7.78
N GLY A 166 1.96 -3.01 -7.39
CA GLY A 166 1.55 -4.15 -6.58
C GLY A 166 1.17 -3.87 -5.12
N PHE A 167 0.41 -2.85 -4.90
CA PHE A 167 -0.41 -2.66 -3.72
C PHE A 167 -1.84 -2.82 -4.19
N GLY A 168 -2.57 -3.78 -3.62
CA GLY A 168 -3.94 -4.11 -4.00
C GLY A 168 -4.91 -2.95 -3.76
N TRP A 169 -4.90 -1.98 -4.64
CA TRP A 169 -5.82 -0.86 -4.65
C TRP A 169 -6.79 -1.06 -5.80
N SER A 170 -8.00 -1.44 -5.51
CA SER A 170 -9.05 -1.51 -6.52
C SER A 170 -9.97 -0.31 -6.39
N ARG A 171 -10.34 0.22 -7.52
CA ARG A 171 -11.38 1.24 -7.63
C ARG A 171 -12.73 0.50 -7.61
N PRO A 172 -13.68 0.85 -6.74
CA PRO A 172 -15.02 0.32 -6.90
C PRO A 172 -15.59 0.83 -8.21
N ASP A 173 -15.80 -0.09 -9.16
CA ASP A 173 -16.45 0.23 -10.42
C ASP A 173 -17.87 0.71 -10.18
N THR A 174 -18.19 1.80 -10.83
CA THR A 174 -19.52 2.39 -10.87
C THR A 174 -20.46 1.51 -11.70
N ALA A 175 -21.45 0.96 -11.10
CA ALA A 175 -22.69 0.56 -11.74
C ALA A 175 -23.87 1.24 -11.04
#